data_5ff675c217b5d05e589cba37ad85639b
#
_entry.id   5ff675c217b5d05e589cba37ad85639b
#
_cell.length_a   1.000
_cell.length_b   1.000
_cell.length_c   1.000
_cell.angle_alpha   90.00
_cell.angle_beta   90.00
_cell.angle_gamma   90.00
#
_symmetry.space_group_name_H-M   'P 1'
#
loop_
_entity.id
_entity.type
_entity.pdbx_description
1 polymer ?
#
loop_
_entity_poly.entity_id
_entity_poly.type
_entity_poly.pdbx_seq_one_letter_code
_entity_poly.pdbx_strand_id
1 'polypeptide(L)'
;IWIIDLDVHKGDGTAALTVDDESIRTLSIHMAHGWPLDRDTYRRDGTLHPSHIPSDIDIAIERGAEGTYLRELARGLERLDSFPRPDLAIVLYGADPYEKDQLDSSAGIQLTLEQMLERDQLAYRFLKERSIPRAYLKSGGYGIHAAEPLTQFLRWYLLEEKSK
;
A
#
# COMPACT_ATOMS: atom_id res chain seq x y z
N ILE A 1 13.40 9.40 0.74
CA ILE A 1 12.58 8.32 1.33
C ILE A 1 11.56 7.84 0.31
N TRP A 2 11.28 6.53 0.28
CA TRP A 2 10.08 6.00 -0.39
C TRP A 2 9.08 5.52 0.65
N ILE A 3 7.79 5.84 0.44
CA ILE A 3 6.67 5.30 1.25
C ILE A 3 5.82 4.44 0.32
N ILE A 4 5.74 3.15 0.62
CA ILE A 4 4.98 2.17 -0.13
C ILE A 4 3.78 1.77 0.72
N ASP A 5 2.60 2.24 0.34
CA ASP A 5 1.36 2.01 1.07
C ASP A 5 0.55 0.90 0.42
N LEU A 6 0.40 -0.20 1.16
CA LEU A 6 -0.33 -1.41 0.78
C LEU A 6 -1.62 -1.59 1.61
N ASP A 7 -2.06 -0.57 2.32
CA ASP A 7 -3.38 -0.51 2.97
C ASP A 7 -4.48 -0.50 1.89
N VAL A 8 -5.67 -0.99 2.22
CA VAL A 8 -6.80 -1.01 1.26
C VAL A 8 -7.31 0.40 0.93
N HIS A 9 -7.15 1.32 1.88
CA HIS A 9 -7.60 2.70 1.71
C HIS A 9 -6.53 3.53 1.01
N LYS A 10 -6.96 4.58 0.32
CA LYS A 10 -6.01 5.54 -0.26
C LYS A 10 -5.17 6.19 0.84
N GLY A 11 -3.86 6.24 0.64
CA GLY A 11 -2.90 6.91 1.52
C GLY A 11 -2.97 8.43 1.42
N ASP A 12 -4.18 9.01 1.54
CA ASP A 12 -4.47 10.42 1.32
C ASP A 12 -3.74 11.33 2.29
N GLY A 13 -3.63 10.94 3.57
CA GLY A 13 -2.90 11.69 4.57
C GLY A 13 -1.42 11.80 4.26
N THR A 14 -0.79 10.70 3.85
CA THR A 14 0.61 10.68 3.43
C THR A 14 0.82 11.55 2.20
N ALA A 15 0.00 11.36 1.16
CA ALA A 15 0.08 12.16 -0.07
C ALA A 15 -0.07 13.66 0.20
N ALA A 16 -1.05 14.05 1.01
CA ALA A 16 -1.30 15.46 1.33
C ALA A 16 -0.17 16.10 2.14
N LEU A 17 0.51 15.34 3.02
CA LEU A 17 1.59 15.86 3.86
C LEU A 17 2.93 15.93 3.12
N THR A 18 3.10 15.17 2.04
CA THR A 18 4.39 15.05 1.35
C THR A 18 4.38 15.61 -0.07
N VAL A 19 3.26 16.16 -0.54
CA VAL A 19 3.07 16.63 -1.92
C VAL A 19 4.13 17.66 -2.36
N ASP A 20 4.61 18.50 -1.45
CA ASP A 20 5.59 19.54 -1.74
C ASP A 20 7.02 19.13 -1.32
N ASP A 21 7.25 17.88 -0.89
CA ASP A 21 8.57 17.40 -0.45
C ASP A 21 9.18 16.44 -1.48
N GLU A 22 10.09 16.99 -2.30
CA GLU A 22 10.78 16.21 -3.32
C GLU A 22 11.71 15.11 -2.78
N SER A 23 12.03 15.12 -1.47
CA SER A 23 12.85 14.10 -0.83
C SER A 23 12.06 12.83 -0.46
N ILE A 24 10.73 12.89 -0.56
CA ILE A 24 9.80 11.79 -0.29
C ILE A 24 9.06 11.43 -1.57
N ARG A 25 9.02 10.14 -1.89
CA ARG A 25 8.20 9.62 -3.00
C ARG A 25 7.23 8.57 -2.46
N THR A 26 6.00 8.63 -2.93
CA THR A 26 4.90 7.84 -2.41
C THR A 26 4.31 6.93 -3.48
N LEU A 27 4.06 5.68 -3.12
CA LEU A 27 3.23 4.75 -3.87
C LEU A 27 2.07 4.33 -2.99
N SER A 28 0.84 4.45 -3.47
CA SER A 28 -0.35 3.89 -2.81
C SER A 28 -1.11 3.03 -3.80
N ILE A 29 -1.40 1.78 -3.40
CA ILE A 29 -2.30 0.88 -4.14
C ILE A 29 -3.53 0.62 -3.28
N HIS A 30 -4.69 1.06 -3.73
CA HIS A 30 -5.88 1.17 -2.91
C HIS A 30 -7.16 0.87 -3.70
N MET A 31 -8.27 0.70 -3.01
CA MET A 31 -9.58 0.61 -3.66
C MET A 31 -9.95 1.91 -4.36
N ALA A 32 -10.56 1.80 -5.54
CA ALA A 32 -10.92 2.94 -6.39
C ALA A 32 -12.03 3.82 -5.81
N HIS A 33 -12.86 3.29 -4.92
CA HIS A 33 -14.03 3.96 -4.36
C HIS A 33 -14.19 3.69 -2.87
N GLY A 34 -15.00 4.49 -2.20
CA GLY A 34 -15.25 4.41 -0.77
C GLY A 34 -14.34 5.36 0.02
N TRP A 35 -14.31 5.21 1.33
CA TRP A 35 -13.50 6.06 2.20
C TRP A 35 -11.99 5.93 1.89
N PRO A 36 -11.23 7.05 1.82
CA PRO A 36 -11.63 8.45 2.00
C PRO A 36 -12.11 9.15 0.72
N LEU A 37 -12.24 8.44 -0.42
CA LEU A 37 -12.60 8.99 -1.74
C LEU A 37 -14.11 9.27 -1.91
N ASP A 38 -14.93 8.91 -0.95
CA ASP A 38 -16.36 9.23 -0.88
C ASP A 38 -16.65 10.68 -0.48
N ARG A 39 -15.62 11.46 -0.17
CA ARG A 39 -15.71 12.87 0.13
C ARG A 39 -15.81 13.70 -1.15
N ASP A 40 -16.40 14.90 -1.03
CA ASP A 40 -16.42 15.87 -2.13
C ASP A 40 -15.01 16.13 -2.66
N THR A 41 -14.86 16.13 -3.98
CA THR A 41 -13.55 16.35 -4.64
C THR A 41 -12.97 17.72 -4.31
N TYR A 42 -13.83 18.72 -4.15
CA TYR A 42 -13.41 20.09 -3.83
C TYR A 42 -14.04 20.56 -2.53
N ARG A 43 -13.28 21.31 -1.77
CA ARG A 43 -13.76 22.04 -0.60
C ARG A 43 -14.67 23.19 -1.00
N ARG A 44 -15.37 23.79 -0.04
CA ARG A 44 -16.25 24.95 -0.27
C ARG A 44 -15.54 26.18 -0.83
N ASP A 45 -14.23 26.31 -0.59
CA ASP A 45 -13.37 27.37 -1.11
C ASP A 45 -12.81 27.10 -2.52
N GLY A 46 -13.21 25.98 -3.13
CA GLY A 46 -12.77 25.56 -4.46
C GLY A 46 -11.42 24.85 -4.50
N THR A 47 -10.74 24.67 -3.37
CA THR A 47 -9.49 23.90 -3.32
C THR A 47 -9.76 22.40 -3.36
N LEU A 48 -8.81 21.62 -3.91
CA LEU A 48 -8.88 20.16 -3.91
C LEU A 48 -8.94 19.64 -2.47
N HIS A 49 -9.87 18.72 -2.20
CA HIS A 49 -9.93 18.08 -0.89
C HIS A 49 -8.68 17.19 -0.70
N PRO A 50 -8.02 17.17 0.48
CA PRO A 50 -6.82 16.38 0.72
C PRO A 50 -6.96 14.91 0.36
N SER A 51 -8.15 14.31 0.54
CA SER A 51 -8.41 12.93 0.17
C SER A 51 -8.24 12.63 -1.32
N HIS A 52 -8.25 13.64 -2.17
CA HIS A 52 -8.08 13.50 -3.61
C HIS A 52 -6.68 13.89 -4.11
N ILE A 53 -5.78 14.31 -3.21
CA ILE A 53 -4.37 14.54 -3.57
C ILE A 53 -3.75 13.18 -3.91
N PRO A 54 -3.20 12.99 -5.11
CA PRO A 54 -2.62 11.70 -5.50
C PRO A 54 -1.26 11.47 -4.85
N SER A 55 -0.91 10.22 -4.62
CA SER A 55 0.48 9.80 -4.43
C SER A 55 1.27 9.98 -5.73
N ASP A 56 2.62 10.03 -5.67
CA ASP A 56 3.45 10.08 -6.91
C ASP A 56 3.14 8.89 -7.83
N ILE A 57 2.85 7.73 -7.24
CA ILE A 57 2.34 6.54 -7.92
C ILE A 57 1.04 6.13 -7.23
N ASP A 58 -0.07 6.51 -7.82
CA ASP A 58 -1.42 6.29 -7.30
C ASP A 58 -2.09 5.19 -8.13
N ILE A 59 -2.47 4.07 -7.50
CA ILE A 59 -2.99 2.88 -8.18
C ILE A 59 -4.35 2.53 -7.57
N ALA A 60 -5.39 2.89 -8.28
CA ALA A 60 -6.75 2.56 -7.88
C ALA A 60 -7.17 1.21 -8.48
N ILE A 61 -7.64 0.29 -7.63
CA ILE A 61 -8.16 -1.02 -8.03
C ILE A 61 -9.67 -1.00 -7.93
N GLU A 62 -10.33 -1.26 -9.05
CA GLU A 62 -11.79 -1.38 -9.10
C GLU A 62 -12.27 -2.65 -8.40
N ARG A 63 -13.43 -2.57 -7.78
CA ARG A 63 -14.08 -3.74 -7.19
C ARG A 63 -14.35 -4.81 -8.26
N GLY A 64 -13.94 -6.05 -8.00
CA GLY A 64 -14.02 -7.15 -8.97
C GLY A 64 -12.80 -7.24 -9.89
N ALA A 65 -11.83 -6.33 -9.76
CA ALA A 65 -10.56 -6.36 -10.49
C ALA A 65 -9.37 -6.82 -9.64
N GLU A 66 -9.63 -7.47 -8.49
CA GLU A 66 -8.61 -7.93 -7.54
C GLU A 66 -7.57 -8.85 -8.19
N GLY A 67 -7.96 -9.59 -9.22
CA GLY A 67 -7.03 -10.40 -10.03
C GLY A 67 -5.94 -9.61 -10.75
N THR A 68 -6.06 -8.27 -10.83
CA THR A 68 -5.03 -7.40 -11.41
C THR A 68 -4.06 -6.84 -10.37
N TYR A 69 -4.40 -6.92 -9.08
CA TYR A 69 -3.71 -6.23 -7.99
C TYR A 69 -2.18 -6.47 -7.99
N LEU A 70 -1.76 -7.73 -7.98
CA LEU A 70 -0.34 -8.08 -7.92
C LEU A 70 0.44 -7.58 -9.13
N ARG A 71 -0.16 -7.64 -10.32
CA ARG A 71 0.44 -7.11 -11.54
C ARG A 71 0.58 -5.58 -11.50
N GLU A 72 -0.45 -4.88 -11.04
CA GLU A 72 -0.42 -3.41 -10.97
C GLU A 72 0.55 -2.96 -9.86
N LEU A 73 0.62 -3.69 -8.74
CA LEU A 73 1.64 -3.44 -7.71
C LEU A 73 3.05 -3.61 -8.29
N ALA A 74 3.34 -4.70 -8.99
CA ALA A 74 4.65 -4.92 -9.60
C ALA A 74 5.05 -3.78 -10.53
N ARG A 75 4.13 -3.34 -11.40
CA ARG A 75 4.34 -2.18 -12.29
C ARG A 75 4.56 -0.87 -11.52
N GLY A 76 3.80 -0.66 -10.44
CA GLY A 76 3.97 0.50 -9.57
C GLY A 76 5.34 0.53 -8.90
N LEU A 77 5.79 -0.61 -8.39
CA LEU A 77 7.12 -0.75 -7.79
C LEU A 77 8.22 -0.44 -8.83
N GLU A 78 8.13 -0.97 -10.05
CA GLU A 78 9.09 -0.67 -11.12
C GLU A 78 9.12 0.83 -11.47
N ARG A 79 7.99 1.53 -11.40
CA ARG A 79 7.93 2.98 -11.62
C ARG A 79 8.69 3.78 -10.55
N LEU A 80 8.88 3.26 -9.33
CA LEU A 80 9.72 3.92 -8.32
C LEU A 80 11.17 4.09 -8.79
N ASP A 81 11.67 3.22 -9.67
CA ASP A 81 13.02 3.36 -10.25
C ASP A 81 13.21 4.62 -11.12
N SER A 82 12.12 5.29 -11.51
CA SER A 82 12.22 6.59 -12.21
C SER A 82 12.57 7.75 -11.28
N PHE A 83 12.47 7.56 -9.98
CA PHE A 83 12.83 8.53 -8.96
C PHE A 83 14.23 8.27 -8.40
N PRO A 84 14.86 9.28 -7.75
CA PRO A 84 16.13 9.05 -7.05
C PRO A 84 16.04 7.91 -6.04
N ARG A 85 17.11 7.10 -5.99
CA ARG A 85 17.19 6.00 -5.01
C ARG A 85 17.07 6.55 -3.59
N PRO A 86 16.22 5.96 -2.74
CA PRO A 86 16.03 6.42 -1.37
C PRO A 86 17.10 5.86 -0.43
N ASP A 87 17.33 6.57 0.67
CA ASP A 87 18.13 6.05 1.80
C ASP A 87 17.33 5.05 2.65
N LEU A 88 15.99 5.14 2.61
CA LEU A 88 15.07 4.30 3.38
C LEU A 88 13.74 4.15 2.63
N ALA A 89 13.19 2.96 2.63
CA ALA A 89 11.79 2.71 2.28
C ALA A 89 10.97 2.36 3.54
N ILE A 90 9.78 2.95 3.65
CA ILE A 90 8.78 2.62 4.66
C ILE A 90 7.64 1.89 3.95
N VAL A 91 7.34 0.67 4.39
CA VAL A 91 6.25 -0.13 3.84
C VAL A 91 5.13 -0.21 4.85
N LEU A 92 3.97 0.36 4.50
CA LEU A 92 2.74 0.22 5.26
C LEU A 92 2.05 -1.07 4.78
N TYR A 93 2.14 -2.14 5.58
CA TYR A 93 1.58 -3.44 5.19
C TYR A 93 0.26 -3.70 5.95
N GLY A 94 -0.82 -3.07 5.45
CA GLY A 94 -2.17 -3.28 5.96
C GLY A 94 -2.65 -4.72 5.76
N ALA A 95 -3.41 -5.23 6.74
CA ALA A 95 -4.07 -6.52 6.61
C ALA A 95 -5.51 -6.39 6.06
N ASP A 96 -6.00 -5.18 5.88
CA ASP A 96 -7.37 -4.88 5.49
C ASP A 96 -7.75 -5.18 4.03
N PRO A 97 -6.80 -5.35 3.05
CA PRO A 97 -7.20 -5.93 1.76
C PRO A 97 -7.55 -7.44 1.82
N TYR A 98 -7.37 -8.09 2.97
CA TYR A 98 -7.67 -9.51 3.13
C TYR A 98 -9.16 -9.79 3.05
N GLU A 99 -9.57 -10.82 2.30
CA GLU A 99 -10.98 -11.20 2.06
C GLU A 99 -11.81 -11.48 3.32
N LYS A 100 -11.14 -11.72 4.47
CA LYS A 100 -11.80 -11.93 5.77
C LYS A 100 -11.68 -10.72 6.71
N ASP A 101 -11.25 -9.57 6.21
CA ASP A 101 -11.32 -8.33 6.99
C ASP A 101 -12.77 -8.00 7.34
N GLN A 102 -12.97 -7.45 8.53
CA GLN A 102 -14.33 -7.25 9.09
C GLN A 102 -14.76 -5.78 9.07
N LEU A 103 -13.98 -4.90 8.47
CA LEU A 103 -14.36 -3.51 8.32
C LEU A 103 -15.12 -3.31 7.00
N ASP A 104 -16.36 -2.87 7.06
CA ASP A 104 -17.20 -2.69 5.87
C ASP A 104 -16.56 -1.76 4.82
N SER A 105 -15.83 -0.72 5.28
CA SER A 105 -15.16 0.22 4.38
C SER A 105 -13.93 -0.37 3.67
N SER A 106 -13.43 -1.54 4.07
CA SER A 106 -12.32 -2.23 3.40
C SER A 106 -12.78 -3.20 2.29
N ALA A 107 -14.07 -3.46 2.17
CA ALA A 107 -14.64 -4.47 1.27
C ALA A 107 -14.50 -4.16 -0.25
N GLY A 108 -13.82 -3.08 -0.61
CA GLY A 108 -13.58 -2.70 -2.01
C GLY A 108 -12.52 -3.54 -2.71
N ILE A 109 -11.61 -4.16 -1.95
CA ILE A 109 -10.60 -5.12 -2.42
C ILE A 109 -10.63 -6.34 -1.50
N GLN A 110 -10.61 -7.54 -2.08
CA GLN A 110 -10.64 -8.80 -1.32
C GLN A 110 -9.57 -9.75 -1.85
N LEU A 111 -8.40 -9.72 -1.23
CA LEU A 111 -7.28 -10.60 -1.56
C LEU A 111 -7.35 -11.88 -0.73
N THR A 112 -7.04 -13.02 -1.33
CA THR A 112 -6.84 -14.27 -0.60
C THR A 112 -5.61 -14.20 0.30
N LEU A 113 -5.50 -15.10 1.27
CA LEU A 113 -4.34 -15.17 2.15
C LEU A 113 -3.02 -15.38 1.36
N GLU A 114 -3.07 -16.14 0.26
CA GLU A 114 -1.94 -16.35 -0.64
C GLU A 114 -1.55 -15.07 -1.37
N GLN A 115 -2.51 -14.35 -1.92
CA GLN A 115 -2.27 -13.06 -2.58
C GLN A 115 -1.74 -12.00 -1.62
N MET A 116 -2.17 -12.00 -0.36
CA MET A 116 -1.62 -11.13 0.69
C MET A 116 -0.12 -11.40 0.89
N LEU A 117 0.28 -12.67 0.95
CA LEU A 117 1.69 -13.03 1.06
C LEU A 117 2.49 -12.64 -0.20
N GLU A 118 1.97 -12.91 -1.39
CA GLU A 118 2.63 -12.54 -2.64
C GLU A 118 2.83 -11.02 -2.75
N ARG A 119 1.83 -10.23 -2.35
CA ARG A 119 1.90 -8.77 -2.27
C ARG A 119 3.10 -8.31 -1.43
N ASP A 120 3.21 -8.83 -0.22
CA ASP A 120 4.25 -8.45 0.72
C ASP A 120 5.63 -8.94 0.25
N GLN A 121 5.70 -10.12 -0.37
CA GLN A 121 6.91 -10.65 -0.98
C GLN A 121 7.38 -9.81 -2.18
N LEU A 122 6.47 -9.30 -3.01
CA LEU A 122 6.81 -8.42 -4.12
C LEU A 122 7.52 -7.16 -3.63
N ALA A 123 6.93 -6.45 -2.65
CA ALA A 123 7.54 -5.27 -2.07
C ALA A 123 8.89 -5.58 -1.40
N TYR A 124 8.98 -6.68 -0.65
CA TYR A 124 10.22 -7.12 -0.03
C TYR A 124 11.32 -7.39 -1.04
N ARG A 125 11.05 -8.22 -2.06
CA ARG A 125 12.05 -8.61 -3.07
C ARG A 125 12.51 -7.39 -3.86
N PHE A 126 11.59 -6.54 -4.29
CA PHE A 126 11.90 -5.30 -4.98
C PHE A 126 12.92 -4.45 -4.21
N LEU A 127 12.71 -4.23 -2.92
CA LEU A 127 13.60 -3.44 -2.07
C LEU A 127 14.92 -4.17 -1.75
N LYS A 128 14.86 -5.49 -1.55
CA LYS A 128 16.04 -6.33 -1.25
C LYS A 128 17.02 -6.36 -2.42
N GLU A 129 16.53 -6.60 -3.64
CA GLU A 129 17.34 -6.65 -4.85
C GLU A 129 18.09 -5.33 -5.10
N ARG A 130 17.49 -4.22 -4.71
CA ARG A 130 18.09 -2.87 -4.79
C ARG A 130 18.93 -2.48 -3.59
N SER A 131 19.06 -3.37 -2.61
CA SER A 131 19.74 -3.11 -1.34
C SER A 131 19.25 -1.82 -0.65
N ILE A 132 17.93 -1.57 -0.71
CA ILE A 132 17.30 -0.42 -0.06
C ILE A 132 17.00 -0.79 1.39
N PRO A 133 17.49 -0.03 2.39
CA PRO A 133 17.06 -0.18 3.77
C PRO A 133 15.56 -0.01 3.88
N ARG A 134 14.91 -0.82 4.71
CA ARG A 134 13.45 -0.83 4.80
C ARG A 134 12.93 -1.01 6.21
N ALA A 135 11.82 -0.37 6.51
CA ALA A 135 11.04 -0.54 7.72
C ALA A 135 9.61 -0.95 7.35
N TYR A 136 9.05 -1.89 8.11
CA TYR A 136 7.67 -2.32 7.92
C TYR A 136 6.82 -1.79 9.06
N LEU A 137 5.75 -1.07 8.72
CA LEU A 137 4.78 -0.54 9.67
C LEU A 137 3.44 -1.26 9.47
N LYS A 138 2.93 -1.85 10.54
CA LYS A 138 1.56 -2.35 10.52
C LYS A 138 0.61 -1.16 10.36
N SER A 139 -0.26 -1.22 9.36
CA SER A 139 -1.37 -0.28 9.16
C SER A 139 -2.72 -0.97 9.38
N GLY A 140 -3.71 -0.80 8.51
CA GLY A 140 -5.04 -1.37 8.63
C GLY A 140 -5.09 -2.88 8.86
N GLY A 141 -6.25 -3.35 9.20
CA GLY A 141 -6.54 -4.75 9.50
C GLY A 141 -7.43 -4.88 10.72
N TYR A 142 -8.65 -5.37 10.50
CA TYR A 142 -9.75 -5.29 11.47
C TYR A 142 -10.40 -6.65 11.68
N GLY A 143 -10.76 -6.91 12.93
CA GLY A 143 -11.40 -8.15 13.31
C GLY A 143 -10.44 -9.29 13.61
N ILE A 144 -11.01 -10.48 13.86
CA ILE A 144 -10.27 -11.64 14.40
C ILE A 144 -9.29 -12.27 13.39
N HIS A 145 -9.48 -12.03 12.08
CA HIS A 145 -8.66 -12.60 11.02
C HIS A 145 -7.47 -11.72 10.62
N ALA A 146 -7.39 -10.48 11.09
CA ALA A 146 -6.32 -9.55 10.72
C ALA A 146 -4.91 -10.07 11.05
N ALA A 147 -4.78 -10.95 12.04
CA ALA A 147 -3.51 -11.55 12.41
C ALA A 147 -3.01 -12.61 11.41
N GLU A 148 -3.88 -13.20 10.57
CA GLU A 148 -3.51 -14.26 9.63
C GLU A 148 -2.47 -13.78 8.60
N PRO A 149 -2.73 -12.74 7.78
CA PRO A 149 -1.76 -12.25 6.81
C PRO A 149 -0.51 -11.66 7.46
N LEU A 150 -0.66 -10.93 8.57
CA LEU A 150 0.49 -10.35 9.28
C LEU A 150 1.45 -11.42 9.80
N THR A 151 0.91 -12.47 10.43
CA THR A 151 1.72 -13.57 10.97
C THR A 151 2.36 -14.38 9.84
N GLN A 152 1.63 -14.61 8.73
CA GLN A 152 2.14 -15.32 7.56
C GLN A 152 3.34 -14.60 6.96
N PHE A 153 3.25 -13.29 6.75
CA PHE A 153 4.37 -12.50 6.23
C PHE A 153 5.55 -12.48 7.19
N LEU A 154 5.33 -12.21 8.48
CA LEU A 154 6.42 -12.18 9.48
C LEU A 154 7.15 -13.52 9.55
N ARG A 155 6.42 -14.64 9.55
CA ARG A 155 7.02 -15.98 9.53
C ARG A 155 7.91 -16.18 8.29
N TRP A 156 7.39 -15.85 7.12
CA TRP A 156 8.14 -15.94 5.87
C TRP A 156 9.37 -15.03 5.90
N TYR A 157 9.22 -13.77 6.30
CA TYR A 157 10.29 -12.78 6.39
C TYR A 157 11.45 -13.26 7.28
N LEU A 158 11.14 -13.76 8.47
CA LEU A 158 12.16 -14.25 9.42
C LEU A 158 12.90 -15.48 8.89
N LEU A 159 12.25 -16.35 8.14
CA LEU A 159 12.90 -17.50 7.49
C LEU A 159 13.81 -17.06 6.34
N GLU A 160 13.35 -16.13 5.52
CA GLU A 160 14.09 -15.56 4.38
C GLU A 160 15.36 -14.82 4.83
N GLU A 161 15.30 -14.07 5.94
CA GLU A 161 16.47 -13.35 6.49
C GLU A 161 17.48 -14.28 7.20
N LYS A 162 17.05 -15.44 7.70
CA LYS A 162 17.94 -16.45 8.30
C LYS A 162 18.70 -17.30 7.27
N SER A 163 18.23 -17.32 6.03
CA SER A 163 18.83 -18.14 4.97
C SER A 163 20.07 -17.48 4.33
N LYS A 164 20.57 -16.42 4.94
CA LYS A 164 21.83 -15.74 4.62
C LYS A 164 22.91 -16.19 5.61
#